data_6c9327d6660b0fec484866a67aa4d26d
#
_entry.id   6c9327d6660b0fec484866a67aa4d26d
#
_cell.length_a   1.000
_cell.length_b   1.000
_cell.length_c   1.000
_cell.angle_alpha   90.00
_cell.angle_beta   90.00
_cell.angle_gamma   90.00
#
_symmetry.space_group_name_H-M   'P 1'
#
loop_
_entity.id
_entity.type
_entity.pdbx_description
1 polymer ?
#
loop_
_entity_poly.entity_id
_entity_poly.type
_entity_poly.pdbx_seq_one_letter_code
_entity_poly.pdbx_strand_id
1 'polypeptide(L)'
;MTETDVATATHPIEAADVRDVLSRHMLTKGMMRMVLDMDASQGVRLKDKSGGEAYIDLFGFYASSPLGMNHPKLAQDEAFRKRLMDAALNKITNSDVMTEHMARFVDTFSRVGIPAYLPYTFFISGGALAIENALKAAFDWKVRKNFEKGYRREVGHKVLHLDQAFHGRSGYTMSLTNTSDPRKTMYFPKFDWPRITNPKIHFPIDEAEEERLHKKEQQALQQAKRAFHDNPDEIAAVILEPIQGEGGDNHFRTSFLRDLKALAHENDALLIFDEVQSGVGITGKFWAHQSLGVAPDIMAFGKKTQVCGILAGRKLDEVDGHVFQTTSRINSTWGGNLVDMVRFDRILEIIEEDELVAHADHAGTHLQERLHDLSEAHGAVTNVRGRGLMCAFDLPTQSYRNAVLEQCFEEGVIILGCGDASVRFRSPLTITTDEIDEGIERIDAALHATPSPHTSHTA
;
A
#
# COMPACT_ATOMS: atom_id res chain seq x y z
N MET A 1 19.20 54.82 -2.70
CA MET A 1 18.68 53.45 -2.79
C MET A 1 18.35 53.05 -1.36
N THR A 2 17.11 53.13 -1.03
CA THR A 2 16.57 52.90 0.32
C THR A 2 16.52 51.40 0.56
N GLU A 3 17.14 50.94 1.65
CA GLU A 3 16.98 49.61 2.20
C GLU A 3 15.50 49.38 2.47
N THR A 4 14.86 48.51 1.69
CA THR A 4 13.56 48.00 1.98
C THR A 4 13.70 46.99 3.09
N ASP A 5 13.23 47.32 4.28
CA ASP A 5 12.98 46.41 5.41
C ASP A 5 12.23 45.19 4.92
N VAL A 6 12.93 44.08 4.73
CA VAL A 6 12.32 42.76 4.66
C VAL A 6 12.07 42.33 6.10
N ALA A 7 11.06 42.92 6.68
CA ALA A 7 10.46 42.38 7.90
C ALA A 7 9.77 41.05 7.54
N THR A 8 10.47 39.95 7.66
CA THR A 8 9.91 38.60 7.68
C THR A 8 9.19 38.36 9.01
N ALA A 9 8.15 39.14 9.25
CA ALA A 9 7.16 38.73 10.24
C ALA A 9 6.43 37.51 9.62
N THR A 10 6.83 36.30 10.02
CA THR A 10 6.05 35.09 9.75
C THR A 10 4.76 35.20 10.53
N HIS A 11 3.74 35.84 9.94
CA HIS A 11 2.40 35.76 10.50
C HIS A 11 1.94 34.29 10.44
N PRO A 12 1.41 33.72 11.52
CA PRO A 12 0.83 32.39 11.47
C PRO A 12 -0.24 32.38 10.36
N ILE A 13 -0.24 31.32 9.54
CA ILE A 13 -1.26 31.12 8.50
C ILE A 13 -2.52 30.65 9.22
N GLU A 14 -3.58 31.42 9.15
CA GLU A 14 -4.87 31.04 9.70
C GLU A 14 -5.49 29.86 8.91
N ALA A 15 -6.25 29.00 9.57
CA ALA A 15 -6.84 27.81 8.94
C ALA A 15 -7.69 28.17 7.69
N ALA A 16 -8.39 29.30 7.75
CA ALA A 16 -9.19 29.81 6.62
C ALA A 16 -8.34 30.13 5.38
N ASP A 17 -7.10 30.54 5.54
CA ASP A 17 -6.22 30.96 4.46
C ASP A 17 -5.36 29.82 3.87
N VAL A 18 -5.32 28.65 4.53
CA VAL A 18 -4.44 27.51 4.13
C VAL A 18 -4.67 27.12 2.69
N ARG A 19 -5.93 26.94 2.27
CA ARG A 19 -6.26 26.52 0.90
C ARG A 19 -5.84 27.56 -0.13
N ASP A 20 -6.05 28.83 0.15
CA ASP A 20 -5.70 29.94 -0.75
C ASP A 20 -4.19 30.07 -0.90
N VAL A 21 -3.44 29.95 0.20
CA VAL A 21 -1.98 29.96 0.19
C VAL A 21 -1.43 28.81 -0.67
N LEU A 22 -1.92 27.57 -0.45
CA LEU A 22 -1.48 26.40 -1.20
C LEU A 22 -1.86 26.51 -2.69
N SER A 23 -3.06 27.00 -3.01
CA SER A 23 -3.55 27.04 -4.39
C SER A 23 -2.79 28.04 -5.29
N ARG A 24 -2.00 28.94 -4.72
CA ARG A 24 -1.14 29.86 -5.49
C ARG A 24 -0.05 29.13 -6.28
N HIS A 25 0.41 27.97 -5.78
CA HIS A 25 1.54 27.23 -6.34
C HIS A 25 1.28 25.74 -6.51
N MET A 26 0.20 25.21 -5.97
CA MET A 26 -0.13 23.79 -5.95
C MET A 26 -1.54 23.54 -6.47
N LEU A 27 -1.76 22.38 -7.11
CA LEU A 27 -3.09 21.91 -7.46
C LEU A 27 -3.81 21.37 -6.20
N THR A 28 -4.71 22.16 -5.63
CA THR A 28 -5.48 21.78 -4.44
C THR A 28 -6.81 21.09 -4.75
N LYS A 29 -7.21 21.06 -6.04
CA LYS A 29 -8.41 20.35 -6.48
C LYS A 29 -8.23 18.85 -6.24
N GLY A 30 -9.10 18.24 -5.45
CA GLY A 30 -9.03 16.83 -5.06
C GLY A 30 -8.35 16.59 -3.70
N MET A 31 -7.83 17.62 -3.04
CA MET A 31 -7.53 17.55 -1.61
C MET A 31 -8.84 17.57 -0.80
N MET A 32 -8.84 16.94 0.36
CA MET A 32 -9.98 16.97 1.29
C MET A 32 -10.37 18.40 1.64
N ARG A 33 -11.62 18.61 1.95
CA ARG A 33 -12.16 19.95 2.25
C ARG A 33 -11.81 20.44 3.66
N MET A 34 -11.14 19.63 4.46
CA MET A 34 -10.71 19.95 5.81
C MET A 34 -9.27 20.48 5.85
N VAL A 35 -8.96 21.27 6.87
CA VAL A 35 -7.61 21.61 7.31
C VAL A 35 -7.30 20.81 8.57
N LEU A 36 -6.44 19.79 8.44
CA LEU A 36 -6.16 18.89 9.55
C LEU A 36 -5.55 19.63 10.76
N ASP A 37 -6.20 19.54 11.90
CA ASP A 37 -5.63 19.97 13.18
C ASP A 37 -4.69 18.88 13.72
N MET A 38 -3.39 19.09 13.54
CA MET A 38 -2.35 18.14 13.96
C MET A 38 -2.28 17.96 15.48
N ASP A 39 -2.67 18.98 16.25
CA ASP A 39 -2.58 18.96 17.71
C ASP A 39 -3.82 18.33 18.35
N ALA A 40 -5.00 18.64 17.82
CA ALA A 40 -6.26 18.21 18.38
C ALA A 40 -6.77 16.85 17.85
N SER A 41 -6.19 16.32 16.75
CA SER A 41 -6.52 15.00 16.24
C SER A 41 -5.90 13.91 17.10
N GLN A 42 -6.63 12.81 17.37
CA GLN A 42 -6.15 11.71 18.21
C GLN A 42 -6.71 10.36 17.73
N GLY A 43 -5.84 9.33 17.65
CA GLY A 43 -6.23 8.01 17.20
C GLY A 43 -6.86 8.07 15.81
N VAL A 44 -8.06 7.53 15.67
CA VAL A 44 -8.87 7.59 14.44
C VAL A 44 -9.75 8.84 14.32
N ARG A 45 -9.64 9.78 15.27
CA ARG A 45 -10.45 11.02 15.25
C ARG A 45 -9.62 12.16 14.69
N LEU A 46 -9.92 12.53 13.45
CA LEU A 46 -9.32 13.68 12.78
C LEU A 46 -10.19 14.92 13.01
N LYS A 47 -9.59 16.03 13.40
CA LYS A 47 -10.28 17.30 13.59
C LYS A 47 -9.98 18.29 12.47
N ASP A 48 -11.00 18.98 12.01
CA ASP A 48 -10.88 20.12 11.11
C ASP A 48 -10.61 21.39 11.91
N LYS A 49 -9.48 22.01 11.65
CA LYS A 49 -9.08 23.27 12.26
C LYS A 49 -9.95 24.46 11.81
N SER A 50 -10.60 24.35 10.66
CA SER A 50 -11.45 25.41 10.09
C SER A 50 -12.85 25.43 10.72
N GLY A 51 -13.46 24.24 10.92
CA GLY A 51 -14.85 24.10 11.38
C GLY A 51 -14.99 23.50 12.77
N GLY A 52 -13.91 22.93 13.35
CA GLY A 52 -13.96 22.23 14.64
C GLY A 52 -14.65 20.87 14.59
N GLU A 53 -15.06 20.39 13.42
CA GLU A 53 -15.69 19.09 13.23
C GLU A 53 -14.67 17.96 13.43
N ALA A 54 -15.17 16.80 13.87
CA ALA A 54 -14.39 15.60 14.05
C ALA A 54 -14.88 14.49 13.13
N TYR A 55 -13.92 13.86 12.44
CA TYR A 55 -14.17 12.78 11.48
C TYR A 55 -13.58 11.47 12.01
N ILE A 56 -14.25 10.36 11.71
CA ILE A 56 -13.68 9.03 11.91
C ILE A 56 -12.82 8.69 10.68
N ASP A 57 -11.55 8.38 10.93
CA ASP A 57 -10.56 8.00 9.91
C ASP A 57 -10.61 6.50 9.61
N LEU A 58 -11.30 6.14 8.53
CA LEU A 58 -11.31 4.78 7.99
C LEU A 58 -10.39 4.64 6.77
N PHE A 59 -9.57 5.68 6.43
CA PHE A 59 -8.64 5.61 5.31
C PHE A 59 -7.15 5.58 5.72
N GLY A 60 -6.82 5.98 6.96
CA GLY A 60 -5.48 5.90 7.54
C GLY A 60 -4.38 6.52 6.66
N PHE A 61 -4.68 7.64 5.99
CA PHE A 61 -3.77 8.26 5.02
C PHE A 61 -3.27 7.26 3.96
N TYR A 62 -4.19 6.55 3.29
CA TYR A 62 -3.90 5.44 2.36
C TYR A 62 -3.16 4.27 3.02
N ALA A 63 -3.49 3.94 4.26
CA ALA A 63 -2.81 2.94 5.10
C ALA A 63 -1.37 3.33 5.45
N SER A 64 -1.07 4.62 5.64
CA SER A 64 0.26 5.08 6.08
C SER A 64 0.34 5.37 7.58
N SER A 65 -0.81 5.45 8.27
CA SER A 65 -0.88 5.70 9.72
C SER A 65 -1.17 4.40 10.46
N PRO A 66 -0.16 3.70 10.99
CA PRO A 66 -0.39 2.43 11.69
C PRO A 66 -1.03 2.59 13.07
N LEU A 67 -0.78 3.71 13.77
CA LEU A 67 -1.22 3.95 15.15
C LEU A 67 -2.27 5.07 15.28
N GLY A 68 -2.71 5.66 14.17
CA GLY A 68 -3.53 6.87 14.20
C GLY A 68 -2.74 8.12 14.62
N MET A 69 -3.48 9.21 14.85
CA MET A 69 -2.88 10.50 15.24
C MET A 69 -2.51 10.51 16.72
N ASN A 70 -1.37 11.13 17.03
CA ASN A 70 -0.92 11.45 18.38
C ASN A 70 -1.04 10.29 19.40
N HIS A 71 -0.65 9.06 18.98
CA HIS A 71 -0.66 7.91 19.87
C HIS A 71 0.13 8.21 21.15
N PRO A 72 -0.42 7.98 22.36
CA PRO A 72 0.21 8.40 23.62
C PRO A 72 1.64 7.90 23.80
N LYS A 73 1.93 6.65 23.45
CA LYS A 73 3.29 6.07 23.53
C LYS A 73 4.29 6.69 22.52
N LEU A 74 3.83 7.49 21.54
CA LEU A 74 4.70 8.32 20.69
C LEU A 74 4.73 9.76 21.21
N ALA A 75 3.58 10.36 21.43
CA ALA A 75 3.46 11.78 21.73
C ALA A 75 4.04 12.14 23.12
N GLN A 76 3.98 11.22 24.09
CA GLN A 76 4.40 11.44 25.47
C GLN A 76 5.76 10.81 25.81
N ASP A 77 6.38 10.05 24.89
CA ASP A 77 7.71 9.46 25.09
C ASP A 77 8.81 10.49 24.82
N GLU A 78 9.33 11.11 25.89
CA GLU A 78 10.38 12.15 25.77
C GLU A 78 11.69 11.60 25.16
N ALA A 79 12.06 10.36 25.46
CA ALA A 79 13.27 9.75 24.93
C ALA A 79 13.12 9.49 23.40
N PHE A 80 11.97 9.01 22.96
CA PHE A 80 11.66 8.89 21.55
C PHE A 80 11.64 10.27 20.86
N ARG A 81 10.96 11.26 21.43
CA ARG A 81 10.89 12.62 20.88
C ARG A 81 12.26 13.24 20.71
N LYS A 82 13.16 13.02 21.69
CA LYS A 82 14.55 13.46 21.59
C LYS A 82 15.26 12.80 20.40
N ARG A 83 15.19 11.47 20.27
CA ARG A 83 15.80 10.74 19.15
C ARG A 83 15.22 11.20 17.79
N LEU A 84 13.91 11.45 17.73
CA LEU A 84 13.24 11.94 16.53
C LEU A 84 13.74 13.33 16.14
N MET A 85 13.93 14.23 17.11
CA MET A 85 14.46 15.56 16.90
C MET A 85 15.92 15.50 16.43
N ASP A 86 16.76 14.67 17.05
CA ASP A 86 18.16 14.47 16.64
C ASP A 86 18.25 14.03 15.16
N ALA A 87 17.37 13.10 14.74
CA ALA A 87 17.31 12.63 13.36
C ALA A 87 16.68 13.64 12.38
N ALA A 88 15.80 14.53 12.86
CA ALA A 88 15.10 15.51 12.03
C ALA A 88 15.92 16.75 11.72
N LEU A 89 16.80 17.18 12.65
CA LEU A 89 17.61 18.38 12.49
C LEU A 89 18.60 18.30 11.32
N ASN A 90 19.09 17.11 11.00
CA ASN A 90 20.09 16.92 9.95
C ASN A 90 19.70 15.76 9.03
N LYS A 91 19.63 16.02 7.75
CA LYS A 91 19.39 14.97 6.75
C LYS A 91 20.71 14.42 6.23
N ILE A 92 21.15 13.31 6.79
CA ILE A 92 22.39 12.62 6.43
C ILE A 92 22.21 11.59 5.31
N THR A 93 23.31 11.09 4.76
CA THR A 93 23.35 10.00 3.77
C THR A 93 23.45 8.65 4.49
N ASN A 94 22.32 7.99 4.77
CA ASN A 94 22.34 6.67 5.45
C ASN A 94 22.99 5.56 4.62
N SER A 95 23.17 5.77 3.33
CA SER A 95 23.89 4.85 2.44
C SER A 95 25.41 4.90 2.61
N ASP A 96 25.94 5.96 3.22
CA ASP A 96 27.39 6.17 3.32
C ASP A 96 27.86 6.30 4.77
N VAL A 97 26.97 6.67 5.70
CA VAL A 97 27.28 6.93 7.10
C VAL A 97 26.42 6.08 8.01
N MET A 98 27.06 5.33 8.88
CA MET A 98 26.37 4.51 9.90
C MET A 98 26.00 5.38 11.12
N THR A 99 24.82 5.15 11.70
CA THR A 99 24.37 5.76 12.94
C THR A 99 23.81 4.73 13.90
N GLU A 100 23.86 5.01 15.20
CA GLU A 100 23.23 4.21 16.23
C GLU A 100 21.70 4.14 16.05
N HIS A 101 21.09 5.21 15.57
CA HIS A 101 19.65 5.26 15.29
C HIS A 101 19.25 4.28 14.18
N MET A 102 20.02 4.23 13.09
CA MET A 102 19.78 3.26 12.01
C MET A 102 20.02 1.83 12.49
N ALA A 103 21.10 1.60 13.25
CA ALA A 103 21.41 0.27 13.78
C ALA A 103 20.29 -0.24 14.71
N ARG A 104 19.80 0.59 15.63
CA ARG A 104 18.66 0.29 16.51
C ARG A 104 17.41 -0.06 15.69
N PHE A 105 17.05 0.76 14.71
CA PHE A 105 15.91 0.50 13.84
C PHE A 105 16.05 -0.85 13.11
N VAL A 106 17.23 -1.14 12.52
CA VAL A 106 17.46 -2.41 11.81
C VAL A 106 17.35 -3.60 12.77
N ASP A 107 17.87 -3.49 13.99
CA ASP A 107 17.76 -4.53 15.02
C ASP A 107 16.30 -4.80 15.39
N THR A 108 15.52 -3.75 15.72
CA THR A 108 14.09 -3.88 16.00
C THR A 108 13.32 -4.46 14.82
N PHE A 109 13.57 -3.96 13.60
CA PHE A 109 12.88 -4.44 12.41
C PHE A 109 13.25 -5.90 12.08
N SER A 110 14.50 -6.30 12.31
CA SER A 110 14.93 -7.69 12.12
C SER A 110 14.21 -8.66 13.04
N ARG A 111 13.91 -8.24 14.26
CA ARG A 111 13.19 -9.03 15.26
C ARG A 111 11.68 -9.11 14.99
N VAL A 112 11.06 -7.98 14.61
CA VAL A 112 9.60 -7.86 14.52
C VAL A 112 9.08 -8.12 13.12
N GLY A 113 9.78 -7.67 12.07
CA GLY A 113 9.22 -7.56 10.72
C GLY A 113 10.00 -8.24 9.61
N ILE A 114 11.30 -8.57 9.78
CA ILE A 114 12.07 -9.23 8.71
C ILE A 114 11.93 -10.75 8.83
N PRO A 115 11.24 -11.43 7.87
CA PRO A 115 11.15 -12.87 7.89
C PRO A 115 12.52 -13.53 7.62
N ALA A 116 12.84 -14.63 8.32
CA ALA A 116 14.12 -15.33 8.16
C ALA A 116 14.42 -15.79 6.72
N TYR A 117 13.39 -15.98 5.90
CA TYR A 117 13.54 -16.35 4.48
C TYR A 117 13.79 -15.17 3.55
N LEU A 118 13.74 -13.90 4.05
CA LEU A 118 14.05 -12.66 3.30
C LEU A 118 15.13 -11.85 4.04
N PRO A 119 16.36 -12.36 4.19
CA PRO A 119 17.38 -11.76 5.05
C PRO A 119 18.03 -10.49 4.49
N TYR A 120 17.91 -10.23 3.20
CA TYR A 120 18.50 -9.06 2.57
C TYR A 120 17.53 -7.87 2.63
N THR A 121 18.04 -6.70 2.99
CA THR A 121 17.24 -5.47 3.14
C THR A 121 17.91 -4.29 2.44
N PHE A 122 17.11 -3.48 1.75
CA PHE A 122 17.53 -2.20 1.18
C PHE A 122 16.46 -1.15 1.44
N PHE A 123 16.85 0.04 1.92
CA PHE A 123 15.95 1.13 2.25
C PHE A 123 16.01 2.25 1.22
N ILE A 124 14.85 2.87 0.95
CA ILE A 124 14.67 3.96 0.00
C ILE A 124 13.50 4.86 0.44
N SER A 125 13.41 6.08 -0.07
CA SER A 125 12.26 6.96 0.18
C SER A 125 11.23 6.83 -0.94
N GLY A 126 10.08 6.23 -0.63
CA GLY A 126 8.93 6.10 -1.53
C GLY A 126 8.68 4.69 -2.06
N GLY A 127 7.38 4.26 -2.01
CA GLY A 127 6.96 2.91 -2.41
C GLY A 127 7.24 2.59 -3.88
N ALA A 128 7.03 3.56 -4.80
CA ALA A 128 7.37 3.37 -6.21
C ALA A 128 8.87 3.09 -6.39
N LEU A 129 9.74 3.79 -5.66
CA LEU A 129 11.19 3.55 -5.70
C LEU A 129 11.58 2.22 -5.05
N ALA A 130 10.83 1.74 -4.06
CA ALA A 130 11.01 0.39 -3.52
C ALA A 130 10.76 -0.66 -4.61
N ILE A 131 9.64 -0.55 -5.34
CA ILE A 131 9.34 -1.43 -6.48
C ILE A 131 10.42 -1.32 -7.57
N GLU A 132 10.87 -0.12 -7.92
CA GLU A 132 11.95 0.04 -8.90
C GLU A 132 13.24 -0.68 -8.50
N ASN A 133 13.59 -0.67 -7.21
CA ASN A 133 14.76 -1.40 -6.72
C ASN A 133 14.51 -2.91 -6.60
N ALA A 134 13.28 -3.37 -6.32
CA ALA A 134 12.91 -4.78 -6.45
C ALA A 134 13.10 -5.29 -7.89
N LEU A 135 12.66 -4.51 -8.87
CA LEU A 135 12.85 -4.84 -10.28
C LEU A 135 14.32 -4.80 -10.70
N LYS A 136 15.09 -3.81 -10.23
CA LYS A 136 16.55 -3.76 -10.49
C LYS A 136 17.26 -4.99 -9.93
N ALA A 137 16.88 -5.46 -8.74
CA ALA A 137 17.42 -6.68 -8.18
C ALA A 137 17.07 -7.91 -9.02
N ALA A 138 15.84 -7.98 -9.51
CA ALA A 138 15.41 -9.07 -10.39
C ALA A 138 16.09 -9.03 -11.77
N PHE A 139 16.23 -7.85 -12.38
CA PHE A 139 16.94 -7.68 -13.66
C PHE A 139 18.43 -8.07 -13.53
N ASP A 140 19.12 -7.59 -12.50
CA ASP A 140 20.52 -7.95 -12.24
C ASP A 140 20.70 -9.47 -12.08
N TRP A 141 19.82 -10.10 -11.29
CA TRP A 141 19.83 -11.55 -11.11
C TRP A 141 19.58 -12.30 -12.43
N LYS A 142 18.54 -11.92 -13.19
CA LYS A 142 18.16 -12.59 -14.45
C LYS A 142 19.24 -12.46 -15.52
N VAL A 143 19.81 -11.27 -15.68
CA VAL A 143 20.90 -11.06 -16.65
C VAL A 143 22.12 -11.90 -16.30
N ARG A 144 22.50 -12.02 -15.02
CA ARG A 144 23.60 -12.88 -14.58
C ARG A 144 23.31 -14.36 -14.85
N LYS A 145 22.11 -14.85 -14.52
CA LYS A 145 21.67 -16.20 -14.86
C LYS A 145 21.79 -16.47 -16.38
N ASN A 146 21.41 -15.50 -17.19
CA ASN A 146 21.50 -15.63 -18.64
C ASN A 146 22.97 -15.63 -19.15
N PHE A 147 23.86 -14.85 -18.51
CA PHE A 147 25.29 -14.95 -18.82
C PHE A 147 25.86 -16.35 -18.50
N GLU A 148 25.45 -16.97 -17.38
CA GLU A 148 25.81 -18.34 -17.05
C GLU A 148 25.28 -19.35 -18.09
N LYS A 149 24.10 -19.10 -18.69
CA LYS A 149 23.56 -19.89 -19.82
C LYS A 149 24.32 -19.67 -21.15
N GLY A 150 25.27 -18.72 -21.18
CA GLY A 150 26.09 -18.44 -22.36
C GLY A 150 25.66 -17.25 -23.21
N TYR A 151 24.66 -16.47 -22.79
CA TYR A 151 24.34 -15.21 -23.43
C TYR A 151 25.54 -14.26 -23.41
N ARG A 152 25.73 -13.47 -24.47
CA ARG A 152 26.82 -12.49 -24.62
C ARG A 152 26.33 -11.03 -24.62
N ARG A 153 25.03 -10.82 -24.37
CA ARG A 153 24.37 -9.53 -24.25
C ARG A 153 23.41 -9.59 -23.06
N GLU A 154 23.04 -8.45 -22.54
CA GLU A 154 22.04 -8.34 -21.49
C GLU A 154 20.67 -8.75 -22.04
N VAL A 155 20.07 -9.78 -21.45
CA VAL A 155 18.75 -10.32 -21.71
C VAL A 155 18.08 -10.56 -20.36
N GLY A 156 16.80 -10.20 -20.21
CA GLY A 156 16.08 -10.39 -18.96
C GLY A 156 15.58 -9.07 -18.35
N HIS A 157 14.93 -8.22 -19.15
CA HIS A 157 14.46 -6.91 -18.70
C HIS A 157 12.93 -6.75 -18.80
N LYS A 158 12.18 -7.84 -18.92
CA LYS A 158 10.71 -7.81 -18.94
C LYS A 158 10.14 -8.26 -17.60
N VAL A 159 8.93 -7.80 -17.32
CA VAL A 159 8.20 -8.12 -16.08
C VAL A 159 6.78 -8.55 -16.44
N LEU A 160 6.36 -9.71 -15.96
CA LEU A 160 4.99 -10.18 -16.06
C LEU A 160 4.18 -9.61 -14.90
N HIS A 161 3.01 -9.04 -15.17
CA HIS A 161 2.14 -8.44 -14.17
C HIS A 161 0.65 -8.64 -14.48
N LEU A 162 -0.21 -8.35 -13.50
CA LEU A 162 -1.65 -8.55 -13.60
C LEU A 162 -2.39 -7.30 -14.06
N ASP A 163 -3.57 -7.47 -14.63
CA ASP A 163 -4.53 -6.39 -14.81
C ASP A 163 -4.95 -5.78 -13.47
N GLN A 164 -5.34 -4.51 -13.47
CA GLN A 164 -5.79 -3.73 -12.32
C GLN A 164 -4.71 -3.50 -11.24
N ALA A 165 -3.43 -3.74 -11.55
CA ALA A 165 -2.32 -3.54 -10.63
C ALA A 165 -2.00 -2.06 -10.41
N PHE A 166 -1.47 -1.75 -9.22
CA PHE A 166 -0.90 -0.44 -8.89
C PHE A 166 0.43 -0.61 -8.16
N HIS A 167 1.53 -0.36 -8.86
CA HIS A 167 2.89 -0.49 -8.31
C HIS A 167 3.64 0.85 -8.20
N GLY A 168 2.97 1.96 -8.48
CA GLY A 168 3.55 3.30 -8.45
C GLY A 168 3.43 4.02 -9.79
N ARG A 169 4.02 5.23 -9.86
CA ARG A 169 3.86 6.15 -11.00
C ARG A 169 5.21 6.78 -11.41
N SER A 170 6.32 6.09 -11.18
CA SER A 170 7.67 6.45 -11.64
C SER A 170 8.09 5.57 -12.82
N GLY A 171 9.30 5.64 -13.27
CA GLY A 171 9.86 4.99 -14.47
C GLY A 171 9.31 3.60 -14.79
N TYR A 172 9.87 2.55 -14.18
CA TYR A 172 9.43 1.17 -14.42
C TYR A 172 8.00 0.93 -13.94
N THR A 173 7.62 1.48 -12.77
CA THR A 173 6.31 1.24 -12.17
C THR A 173 5.14 1.79 -12.97
N MET A 174 5.38 2.82 -13.79
CA MET A 174 4.39 3.38 -14.72
C MET A 174 3.90 2.33 -15.72
N SER A 175 4.76 1.40 -16.14
CA SER A 175 4.43 0.32 -17.07
C SER A 175 3.58 -0.77 -16.43
N LEU A 176 3.68 -0.95 -15.11
CA LEU A 176 2.98 -1.97 -14.34
C LEU A 176 1.61 -1.50 -13.85
N THR A 177 1.46 -0.18 -13.59
CA THR A 177 0.21 0.40 -13.08
C THR A 177 -0.82 0.51 -14.18
N ASN A 178 -2.01 -0.10 -13.96
CA ASN A 178 -3.09 -0.15 -14.96
C ASN A 178 -4.48 -0.20 -14.30
N THR A 179 -4.70 0.61 -13.28
CA THR A 179 -6.01 0.78 -12.64
C THR A 179 -7.02 1.47 -13.56
N SER A 180 -8.30 1.46 -13.20
CA SER A 180 -9.41 1.98 -14.02
C SER A 180 -9.32 3.47 -14.38
N ASP A 181 -8.57 4.29 -13.62
CA ASP A 181 -8.36 5.71 -13.94
C ASP A 181 -7.18 5.91 -14.92
N PRO A 182 -7.45 6.11 -16.23
CA PRO A 182 -6.40 6.24 -17.24
C PRO A 182 -5.52 7.49 -17.04
N ARG A 183 -6.01 8.53 -16.36
CA ARG A 183 -5.27 9.77 -16.11
C ARG A 183 -3.98 9.55 -15.33
N LYS A 184 -3.89 8.44 -14.60
CA LYS A 184 -2.69 8.08 -13.81
C LYS A 184 -1.48 7.72 -14.68
N THR A 185 -1.71 7.22 -15.91
CA THR A 185 -0.65 6.66 -16.75
C THR A 185 -0.69 7.13 -18.22
N MET A 186 -1.77 7.82 -18.66
CA MET A 186 -1.90 8.27 -20.03
C MET A 186 -0.81 9.30 -20.40
N TYR A 187 -0.37 9.26 -21.66
CA TYR A 187 0.65 10.16 -22.27
C TYR A 187 2.08 10.03 -21.71
N PHE A 188 2.32 9.14 -20.76
CA PHE A 188 3.67 8.87 -20.27
C PHE A 188 4.27 7.65 -20.98
N PRO A 189 5.59 7.63 -21.29
CA PRO A 189 6.25 6.48 -21.88
C PRO A 189 6.17 5.26 -20.95
N LYS A 190 6.02 4.09 -21.54
CA LYS A 190 5.91 2.81 -20.83
C LYS A 190 6.67 1.74 -21.60
N PHE A 191 7.15 0.73 -20.88
CA PHE A 191 7.69 -0.48 -21.45
C PHE A 191 6.56 -1.41 -21.87
N ASP A 192 6.73 -2.10 -22.99
CA ASP A 192 5.78 -3.13 -23.46
C ASP A 192 6.08 -4.46 -22.77
N TRP A 193 5.65 -4.57 -21.51
CA TRP A 193 5.80 -5.76 -20.69
C TRP A 193 4.53 -6.60 -20.69
N PRO A 194 4.66 -7.95 -20.65
CA PRO A 194 3.50 -8.82 -20.69
C PRO A 194 2.60 -8.67 -19.48
N ARG A 195 1.29 -8.66 -19.74
CA ARG A 195 0.24 -8.53 -18.74
C ARG A 195 -0.73 -9.68 -18.87
N ILE A 196 -1.22 -10.20 -17.74
CA ILE A 196 -2.18 -11.30 -17.69
C ILE A 196 -3.48 -10.88 -17.01
N THR A 197 -4.54 -11.60 -17.35
CA THR A 197 -5.88 -11.44 -16.74
C THR A 197 -5.80 -11.56 -15.22
N ASN A 198 -6.58 -10.71 -14.54
CA ASN A 198 -6.75 -10.73 -13.10
C ASN A 198 -7.84 -11.74 -12.70
N PRO A 199 -7.50 -12.88 -12.05
CA PRO A 199 -8.47 -13.87 -11.59
C PRO A 199 -8.98 -13.56 -10.18
N LYS A 200 -9.44 -12.32 -9.97
CA LYS A 200 -9.95 -11.88 -8.67
C LYS A 200 -11.19 -12.65 -8.23
N ILE A 201 -11.31 -12.84 -6.92
CA ILE A 201 -12.45 -13.46 -6.27
C ILE A 201 -13.60 -12.45 -6.16
N HIS A 202 -14.84 -12.91 -6.42
CA HIS A 202 -16.05 -12.19 -6.03
C HIS A 202 -16.72 -12.94 -4.86
N PHE A 203 -17.21 -12.20 -3.91
CA PHE A 203 -17.84 -12.78 -2.71
C PHE A 203 -19.35 -12.56 -2.72
N PRO A 204 -20.15 -13.53 -2.20
CA PRO A 204 -19.71 -14.80 -1.63
C PRO A 204 -19.21 -15.78 -2.71
N ILE A 205 -18.36 -16.75 -2.31
CA ILE A 205 -17.88 -17.80 -3.21
C ILE A 205 -18.95 -18.92 -3.22
N ASP A 206 -19.78 -18.93 -4.25
CA ASP A 206 -20.71 -20.00 -4.56
C ASP A 206 -20.17 -20.89 -5.69
N GLU A 207 -20.94 -21.90 -6.11
CA GLU A 207 -20.56 -22.84 -7.17
C GLU A 207 -20.29 -22.14 -8.51
N ALA A 208 -21.09 -21.13 -8.84
CA ALA A 208 -20.92 -20.36 -10.08
C ALA A 208 -19.63 -19.52 -10.05
N GLU A 209 -19.32 -18.92 -8.89
CA GLU A 209 -18.08 -18.17 -8.69
C GLU A 209 -16.86 -19.10 -8.70
N GLU A 210 -16.94 -20.29 -8.10
CA GLU A 210 -15.86 -21.28 -8.18
C GLU A 210 -15.55 -21.70 -9.61
N GLU A 211 -16.58 -21.96 -10.43
CA GLU A 211 -16.42 -22.28 -11.86
C GLU A 211 -15.81 -21.11 -12.64
N ARG A 212 -16.29 -19.88 -12.36
CA ARG A 212 -15.76 -18.66 -12.97
C ARG A 212 -14.29 -18.45 -12.64
N LEU A 213 -13.92 -18.59 -11.35
CA LEU A 213 -12.54 -18.46 -10.86
C LEU A 213 -11.64 -19.49 -11.53
N HIS A 214 -12.03 -20.75 -11.56
CA HIS A 214 -11.25 -21.80 -12.20
C HIS A 214 -10.94 -21.45 -13.67
N LYS A 215 -11.94 -21.01 -14.42
CA LYS A 215 -11.76 -20.58 -15.82
C LYS A 215 -10.80 -19.37 -15.95
N LYS A 216 -10.94 -18.38 -15.05
CA LYS A 216 -10.11 -17.18 -15.05
C LYS A 216 -8.66 -17.45 -14.65
N GLU A 217 -8.45 -18.31 -13.66
CA GLU A 217 -7.11 -18.74 -13.24
C GLU A 217 -6.40 -19.54 -14.34
N GLN A 218 -7.11 -20.48 -14.98
CA GLN A 218 -6.58 -21.22 -16.12
C GLN A 218 -6.20 -20.27 -17.28
N GLN A 219 -7.07 -19.30 -17.59
CA GLN A 219 -6.79 -18.26 -18.60
C GLN A 219 -5.53 -17.48 -18.25
N ALA A 220 -5.40 -16.99 -17.01
CA ALA A 220 -4.25 -16.24 -16.55
C ALA A 220 -2.95 -17.06 -16.62
N LEU A 221 -2.97 -18.31 -16.17
CA LEU A 221 -1.82 -19.22 -16.24
C LEU A 221 -1.43 -19.57 -17.67
N GLN A 222 -2.40 -19.75 -18.59
CA GLN A 222 -2.13 -19.95 -20.01
C GLN A 222 -1.50 -18.70 -20.66
N GLN A 223 -1.98 -17.51 -20.31
CA GLN A 223 -1.37 -16.25 -20.76
C GLN A 223 0.06 -16.10 -20.24
N ALA A 224 0.31 -16.46 -18.97
CA ALA A 224 1.63 -16.44 -18.38
C ALA A 224 2.58 -17.43 -19.08
N LYS A 225 2.14 -18.67 -19.33
CA LYS A 225 2.90 -19.67 -20.11
C LYS A 225 3.24 -19.16 -21.51
N ARG A 226 2.28 -18.55 -22.20
CA ARG A 226 2.51 -17.94 -23.50
C ARG A 226 3.50 -16.79 -23.42
N ALA A 227 3.38 -15.91 -22.40
CA ALA A 227 4.31 -14.80 -22.21
C ALA A 227 5.77 -15.30 -22.05
N PHE A 228 6.00 -16.35 -21.27
CA PHE A 228 7.34 -16.95 -21.14
C PHE A 228 7.80 -17.59 -22.44
N HIS A 229 6.92 -18.31 -23.15
CA HIS A 229 7.26 -18.93 -24.44
C HIS A 229 7.64 -17.88 -25.52
N ASP A 230 6.87 -16.79 -25.61
CA ASP A 230 7.07 -15.73 -26.62
C ASP A 230 8.23 -14.78 -26.27
N ASN A 231 8.72 -14.82 -25.02
CA ASN A 231 9.81 -14.01 -24.53
C ASN A 231 10.86 -14.88 -23.80
N PRO A 232 11.55 -15.79 -24.53
CA PRO A 232 12.48 -16.74 -23.93
C PRO A 232 13.62 -16.00 -23.22
N ASP A 233 13.80 -16.31 -21.92
CA ASP A 233 14.78 -15.71 -21.02
C ASP A 233 14.68 -14.18 -20.79
N GLU A 234 13.68 -13.50 -21.35
CA GLU A 234 13.51 -12.04 -21.23
C GLU A 234 12.77 -11.62 -19.94
N ILE A 235 11.93 -12.49 -19.36
CA ILE A 235 11.13 -12.16 -18.18
C ILE A 235 11.96 -12.45 -16.93
N ALA A 236 12.29 -11.37 -16.19
CA ALA A 236 13.05 -11.44 -14.96
C ALA A 236 12.19 -11.73 -13.73
N ALA A 237 10.95 -11.26 -13.74
CA ALA A 237 10.06 -11.40 -12.60
C ALA A 237 8.59 -11.45 -12.99
N VAL A 238 7.81 -12.08 -12.12
CA VAL A 238 6.36 -11.90 -12.00
C VAL A 238 6.12 -11.03 -10.77
N ILE A 239 5.38 -9.91 -10.92
CA ILE A 239 5.05 -9.02 -9.83
C ILE A 239 3.55 -8.91 -9.62
N LEU A 240 3.12 -8.90 -8.36
CA LEU A 240 1.74 -8.62 -7.98
C LEU A 240 1.64 -8.13 -6.53
N GLU A 241 0.55 -7.45 -6.23
CA GLU A 241 0.11 -7.19 -4.86
C GLU A 241 -0.57 -8.48 -4.34
N PRO A 242 -0.23 -9.03 -3.16
CA PRO A 242 -0.91 -10.23 -2.62
C PRO A 242 -2.40 -10.01 -2.39
N ILE A 243 -2.80 -8.77 -2.12
CA ILE A 243 -4.16 -8.24 -2.20
C ILE A 243 -4.04 -6.92 -2.96
N GLN A 244 -4.68 -6.80 -4.12
CA GLN A 244 -4.62 -5.57 -4.89
C GLN A 244 -5.42 -4.47 -4.19
N GLY A 245 -4.75 -3.41 -3.75
CA GLY A 245 -5.40 -2.32 -3.03
C GLY A 245 -6.14 -1.36 -3.95
N GLU A 246 -5.40 -0.60 -4.76
CA GLU A 246 -5.96 0.46 -5.63
C GLU A 246 -6.84 -0.10 -6.75
N GLY A 247 -6.56 -1.32 -7.20
CA GLY A 247 -7.31 -2.02 -8.24
C GLY A 247 -8.69 -2.50 -7.82
N GLY A 248 -9.04 -2.40 -6.52
CA GLY A 248 -10.36 -2.78 -6.04
C GLY A 248 -10.39 -3.74 -4.84
N ASP A 249 -9.33 -3.79 -4.03
CA ASP A 249 -9.18 -4.78 -2.94
C ASP A 249 -9.43 -6.21 -3.41
N ASN A 250 -8.77 -6.57 -4.51
CA ASN A 250 -8.96 -7.85 -5.15
C ASN A 250 -8.15 -8.95 -4.45
N HIS A 251 -8.83 -10.02 -4.07
CA HIS A 251 -8.24 -11.20 -3.45
C HIS A 251 -8.02 -12.32 -4.48
N PHE A 252 -7.06 -13.21 -4.19
CA PHE A 252 -6.68 -14.34 -5.02
C PHE A 252 -6.73 -15.64 -4.23
N ARG A 253 -6.99 -16.77 -4.92
CA ARG A 253 -6.82 -18.08 -4.30
C ARG A 253 -5.34 -18.40 -4.14
N THR A 254 -5.00 -18.99 -3.00
CA THR A 254 -3.62 -19.43 -2.69
C THR A 254 -3.07 -20.40 -3.75
N SER A 255 -3.91 -21.28 -4.30
CA SER A 255 -3.53 -22.20 -5.39
C SER A 255 -3.01 -21.47 -6.61
N PHE A 256 -3.74 -20.45 -7.07
CA PHE A 256 -3.31 -19.61 -8.21
C PHE A 256 -1.94 -18.97 -7.97
N LEU A 257 -1.71 -18.40 -6.78
CA LEU A 257 -0.44 -17.76 -6.43
C LEU A 257 0.71 -18.77 -6.39
N ARG A 258 0.47 -20.00 -5.91
CA ARG A 258 1.46 -21.09 -5.90
C ARG A 258 1.80 -21.54 -7.33
N ASP A 259 0.79 -21.72 -8.17
CA ASP A 259 0.99 -22.13 -9.57
C ASP A 259 1.74 -21.06 -10.35
N LEU A 260 1.41 -19.78 -10.12
CA LEU A 260 2.11 -18.66 -10.76
C LEU A 260 3.57 -18.57 -10.32
N LYS A 261 3.86 -18.80 -9.03
CA LYS A 261 5.23 -18.88 -8.50
C LYS A 261 6.01 -20.06 -9.12
N ALA A 262 5.38 -21.22 -9.16
CA ALA A 262 6.01 -22.42 -9.77
C ALA A 262 6.37 -22.15 -11.23
N LEU A 263 5.43 -21.59 -11.99
CA LEU A 263 5.67 -21.24 -13.40
C LEU A 263 6.79 -20.19 -13.57
N ALA A 264 6.87 -19.19 -12.68
CA ALA A 264 7.96 -18.23 -12.69
C ALA A 264 9.31 -18.93 -12.47
N HIS A 265 9.40 -19.78 -11.47
CA HIS A 265 10.64 -20.52 -11.14
C HIS A 265 11.06 -21.50 -12.23
N GLU A 266 10.11 -22.18 -12.89
CA GLU A 266 10.38 -23.06 -14.05
C GLU A 266 11.03 -22.31 -15.22
N ASN A 267 10.83 -20.98 -15.29
CA ASN A 267 11.37 -20.12 -16.34
C ASN A 267 12.51 -19.20 -15.87
N ASP A 268 13.15 -19.54 -14.74
CA ASP A 268 14.18 -18.69 -14.10
C ASP A 268 13.72 -17.23 -13.96
N ALA A 269 12.52 -17.02 -13.42
CA ALA A 269 12.00 -15.71 -13.06
C ALA A 269 11.67 -15.67 -11.56
N LEU A 270 11.79 -14.49 -10.94
CA LEU A 270 11.52 -14.29 -9.52
C LEU A 270 10.05 -13.91 -9.29
N LEU A 271 9.50 -14.29 -8.14
CA LEU A 271 8.22 -13.77 -7.66
C LEU A 271 8.46 -12.55 -6.76
N ILE A 272 7.86 -11.41 -7.12
CA ILE A 272 7.90 -10.17 -6.35
C ILE A 272 6.50 -9.90 -5.79
N PHE A 273 6.39 -9.72 -4.47
CA PHE A 273 5.18 -9.20 -3.84
C PHE A 273 5.33 -7.72 -3.49
N ASP A 274 4.33 -6.93 -3.89
CA ASP A 274 4.16 -5.55 -3.46
C ASP A 274 3.29 -5.52 -2.19
N GLU A 275 3.92 -5.42 -1.04
CA GLU A 275 3.26 -5.29 0.27
C GLU A 275 3.26 -3.85 0.80
N VAL A 276 3.47 -2.88 -0.08
CA VAL A 276 3.46 -1.45 0.31
C VAL A 276 2.15 -1.05 0.98
N GLN A 277 1.02 -1.65 0.61
CA GLN A 277 -0.27 -1.35 1.22
C GLN A 277 -0.73 -2.40 2.22
N SER A 278 -0.49 -3.67 1.96
CA SER A 278 -1.00 -4.81 2.72
C SER A 278 -0.17 -5.19 3.94
N GLY A 279 1.08 -4.73 4.03
CA GLY A 279 1.99 -5.07 5.12
C GLY A 279 1.72 -4.37 6.45
N VAL A 280 2.52 -4.71 7.44
CA VAL A 280 2.53 -4.15 8.80
C VAL A 280 1.19 -4.33 9.52
N GLY A 281 0.76 -5.59 9.66
CA GLY A 281 -0.29 -5.99 10.57
C GLY A 281 -1.73 -5.81 10.10
N ILE A 282 -2.01 -4.97 9.10
CA ILE A 282 -3.38 -4.60 8.73
C ILE A 282 -4.26 -5.80 8.33
N THR A 283 -3.66 -6.89 7.86
CA THR A 283 -4.36 -8.12 7.45
C THR A 283 -4.44 -9.20 8.54
N GLY A 284 -4.11 -8.87 9.79
CA GLY A 284 -4.03 -9.84 10.89
C GLY A 284 -2.76 -10.70 10.88
N LYS A 285 -1.84 -10.45 9.95
CA LYS A 285 -0.46 -10.95 9.94
C LYS A 285 0.47 -9.81 9.64
N PHE A 286 1.74 -9.87 10.08
CA PHE A 286 2.67 -8.77 9.84
C PHE A 286 2.82 -8.47 8.34
N TRP A 287 2.91 -9.50 7.49
CA TRP A 287 2.84 -9.42 6.04
C TRP A 287 1.66 -10.23 5.50
N ALA A 288 0.93 -9.71 4.53
CA ALA A 288 -0.26 -10.35 3.97
C ALA A 288 0.04 -11.72 3.35
N HIS A 289 1.21 -11.90 2.70
CA HIS A 289 1.60 -13.18 2.12
C HIS A 289 1.71 -14.32 3.14
N GLN A 290 1.94 -14.01 4.42
CA GLN A 290 1.98 -15.02 5.49
C GLN A 290 0.62 -15.71 5.66
N SER A 291 -0.48 -14.96 5.52
CA SER A 291 -1.85 -15.53 5.52
C SER A 291 -2.13 -16.40 4.29
N LEU A 292 -1.46 -16.11 3.17
CA LEU A 292 -1.62 -16.83 1.90
C LEU A 292 -0.72 -18.07 1.83
N GLY A 293 0.28 -18.20 2.72
CA GLY A 293 1.22 -19.30 2.71
C GLY A 293 2.06 -19.40 1.43
N VAL A 294 2.35 -18.27 0.80
CA VAL A 294 3.19 -18.16 -0.41
C VAL A 294 4.27 -17.10 -0.16
N ALA A 295 5.49 -17.53 0.10
CA ALA A 295 6.61 -16.61 0.29
C ALA A 295 7.10 -16.07 -1.07
N PRO A 296 7.32 -14.74 -1.23
CA PRO A 296 7.96 -14.19 -2.42
C PRO A 296 9.48 -14.39 -2.39
N ASP A 297 10.14 -14.17 -3.54
CA ASP A 297 11.60 -14.11 -3.61
C ASP A 297 12.10 -12.70 -3.25
N ILE A 298 11.34 -11.67 -3.61
CA ILE A 298 11.57 -10.27 -3.22
C ILE A 298 10.22 -9.68 -2.79
N MET A 299 10.25 -8.84 -1.76
CA MET A 299 9.06 -8.14 -1.28
C MET A 299 9.36 -6.64 -1.14
N ALA A 300 8.51 -5.78 -1.69
CA ALA A 300 8.57 -4.35 -1.46
C ALA A 300 7.65 -3.94 -0.32
N PHE A 301 8.10 -2.99 0.51
CA PHE A 301 7.35 -2.46 1.64
C PHE A 301 7.37 -0.92 1.67
N GLY A 302 6.39 -0.33 2.34
CA GLY A 302 6.23 1.12 2.44
C GLY A 302 5.03 1.53 3.28
N LYS A 303 4.60 2.78 3.15
CA LYS A 303 3.45 3.36 3.85
C LYS A 303 3.57 3.22 5.38
N LYS A 304 2.93 2.19 5.98
CA LYS A 304 2.97 1.96 7.43
C LYS A 304 4.37 1.76 8.01
N THR A 305 5.33 1.29 7.19
CA THR A 305 6.73 1.21 7.59
C THR A 305 7.43 2.57 7.69
N GLN A 306 6.77 3.66 7.33
CA GLN A 306 7.30 5.03 7.27
C GLN A 306 8.47 5.17 6.29
N VAL A 307 9.54 4.40 6.46
CA VAL A 307 10.61 4.23 5.46
C VAL A 307 10.21 3.09 4.51
N CYS A 308 10.46 3.25 3.22
CA CYS A 308 10.19 2.23 2.21
C CYS A 308 11.45 1.40 1.93
N GLY A 309 11.28 0.27 1.25
CA GLY A 309 12.40 -0.58 0.87
C GLY A 309 11.96 -1.91 0.30
N ILE A 310 12.94 -2.80 0.21
CA ILE A 310 12.73 -4.19 -0.20
C ILE A 310 13.36 -5.16 0.79
N LEU A 311 12.74 -6.33 0.92
CA LEU A 311 13.33 -7.52 1.50
C LEU A 311 13.54 -8.55 0.39
N ALA A 312 14.64 -9.27 0.42
CA ALA A 312 14.94 -10.27 -0.60
C ALA A 312 15.49 -11.57 0.02
N GLY A 313 15.17 -12.67 -0.64
CA GLY A 313 15.54 -14.03 -0.23
C GLY A 313 16.84 -14.50 -0.84
N ARG A 314 17.32 -15.65 -0.32
CA ARG A 314 18.58 -16.29 -0.76
C ARG A 314 18.54 -16.88 -2.17
N LYS A 315 17.38 -16.84 -2.86
CA LYS A 315 17.33 -17.19 -4.28
C LYS A 315 18.23 -16.28 -5.13
N LEU A 316 18.49 -15.06 -4.66
CA LEU A 316 19.46 -14.16 -5.30
C LEU A 316 20.90 -14.72 -5.27
N ASP A 317 21.24 -15.53 -4.26
CA ASP A 317 22.57 -16.17 -4.13
C ASP A 317 22.86 -17.25 -5.21
N GLU A 318 21.87 -17.57 -6.06
CA GLU A 318 22.10 -18.45 -7.22
C GLU A 318 23.04 -17.81 -8.26
N VAL A 319 23.33 -16.52 -8.14
CA VAL A 319 24.29 -15.80 -8.99
C VAL A 319 25.29 -15.02 -8.15
N ASP A 320 26.56 -15.04 -8.54
CA ASP A 320 27.61 -14.29 -7.87
C ASP A 320 27.52 -12.78 -8.18
N GLY A 321 27.84 -11.95 -7.20
CA GLY A 321 27.96 -10.51 -7.36
C GLY A 321 26.63 -9.79 -7.61
N HIS A 322 25.51 -10.36 -7.13
CA HIS A 322 24.19 -9.73 -7.21
C HIS A 322 24.13 -8.42 -6.39
N VAL A 323 23.02 -7.68 -6.51
CA VAL A 323 22.89 -6.29 -5.97
C VAL A 323 23.18 -6.16 -4.47
N PHE A 324 23.03 -7.20 -3.65
CA PHE A 324 23.35 -7.17 -2.22
C PHE A 324 24.79 -7.61 -1.91
N GLN A 325 25.56 -8.03 -2.90
CA GLN A 325 26.99 -8.38 -2.78
C GLN A 325 27.91 -7.37 -3.44
N THR A 326 27.39 -6.53 -4.34
CA THR A 326 28.20 -5.56 -5.09
C THR A 326 27.79 -4.14 -4.70
N THR A 327 28.72 -3.37 -4.17
CA THR A 327 28.52 -1.97 -3.77
C THR A 327 28.03 -1.12 -4.95
N SER A 328 27.15 -0.14 -4.68
CA SER A 328 26.63 0.82 -5.63
C SER A 328 25.73 0.27 -6.75
N ARG A 329 25.37 -1.03 -6.73
CA ARG A 329 24.42 -1.59 -7.71
C ARG A 329 23.01 -1.05 -7.53
N ILE A 330 22.55 -0.97 -6.28
CA ILE A 330 21.34 -0.25 -5.88
C ILE A 330 21.75 0.76 -4.80
N ASN A 331 21.39 2.01 -4.96
CA ASN A 331 21.72 3.07 -4.01
C ASN A 331 20.81 4.28 -4.19
N SER A 332 20.79 5.15 -3.19
CA SER A 332 20.26 6.51 -3.26
C SER A 332 21.01 7.37 -2.25
N THR A 333 21.10 8.68 -2.49
CA THR A 333 21.83 9.62 -1.63
C THR A 333 21.45 9.49 -0.15
N TRP A 334 20.17 9.28 0.15
CA TRP A 334 19.71 9.22 1.54
C TRP A 334 19.52 7.81 2.10
N GLY A 335 19.47 6.75 1.27
CA GLY A 335 19.30 5.39 1.76
C GLY A 335 18.05 5.22 2.66
N GLY A 336 16.90 5.75 2.23
CA GLY A 336 15.75 6.01 3.09
C GLY A 336 15.88 7.36 3.81
N ASN A 337 15.09 7.57 4.86
CA ASN A 337 15.14 8.79 5.67
C ASN A 337 15.28 8.41 7.14
N LEU A 338 16.30 8.91 7.82
CA LEU A 338 16.61 8.52 9.20
C LEU A 338 15.47 8.86 10.18
N VAL A 339 14.78 9.98 9.99
CA VAL A 339 13.63 10.36 10.83
C VAL A 339 12.48 9.36 10.72
N ASP A 340 12.27 8.79 9.53
CA ASP A 340 11.25 7.77 9.30
C ASP A 340 11.66 6.43 9.91
N MET A 341 12.95 6.09 9.88
CA MET A 341 13.50 4.90 10.56
C MET A 341 13.32 4.99 12.08
N VAL A 342 13.65 6.13 12.68
CA VAL A 342 13.47 6.38 14.13
C VAL A 342 11.99 6.33 14.51
N ARG A 343 11.10 6.87 13.66
CA ARG A 343 9.66 6.80 13.89
C ARG A 343 9.16 5.36 13.82
N PHE A 344 9.58 4.63 12.80
CA PHE A 344 9.13 3.25 12.63
C PHE A 344 9.72 2.29 13.67
N ASP A 345 10.95 2.51 14.15
CA ASP A 345 11.54 1.80 15.28
C ASP A 345 10.57 1.78 16.48
N ARG A 346 10.09 2.97 16.90
CA ARG A 346 9.16 3.05 18.04
C ARG A 346 7.77 2.49 17.72
N ILE A 347 7.29 2.67 16.49
CA ILE A 347 6.04 2.07 16.03
C ILE A 347 6.10 0.54 16.09
N LEU A 348 7.21 -0.08 15.69
CA LEU A 348 7.41 -1.53 15.78
C LEU A 348 7.36 -2.03 17.23
N GLU A 349 8.03 -1.32 18.16
CA GLU A 349 7.96 -1.64 19.57
C GLU A 349 6.50 -1.59 20.08
N ILE A 350 5.73 -0.55 19.73
CA ILE A 350 4.32 -0.42 20.12
C ILE A 350 3.45 -1.52 19.50
N ILE A 351 3.66 -1.86 18.25
CA ILE A 351 2.93 -2.96 17.59
C ILE A 351 3.14 -4.28 18.34
N GLU A 352 4.34 -4.54 18.82
CA GLU A 352 4.68 -5.73 19.62
C GLU A 352 4.13 -5.63 21.05
N GLU A 353 4.38 -4.51 21.74
CA GLU A 353 3.95 -4.27 23.13
C GLU A 353 2.43 -4.39 23.31
N ASP A 354 1.66 -3.89 22.32
CA ASP A 354 0.20 -3.82 22.37
C ASP A 354 -0.47 -4.92 21.53
N GLU A 355 0.30 -5.89 21.05
CA GLU A 355 -0.18 -7.03 20.23
C GLU A 355 -1.07 -6.60 19.06
N LEU A 356 -0.75 -5.45 18.41
CA LEU A 356 -1.62 -4.80 17.43
C LEU A 356 -1.89 -5.63 16.17
N VAL A 357 -1.05 -6.63 15.86
CA VAL A 357 -1.31 -7.56 14.76
C VAL A 357 -2.48 -8.49 15.09
N ALA A 358 -2.53 -9.00 16.32
CA ALA A 358 -3.64 -9.82 16.80
C ALA A 358 -4.90 -8.98 17.00
N HIS A 359 -4.76 -7.75 17.50
CA HIS A 359 -5.86 -6.80 17.60
C HIS A 359 -6.49 -6.51 16.22
N ALA A 360 -5.68 -6.27 15.19
CA ALA A 360 -6.17 -6.03 13.82
C ALA A 360 -6.91 -7.24 13.22
N ASP A 361 -6.55 -8.46 13.59
CA ASP A 361 -7.28 -9.69 13.20
C ASP A 361 -8.67 -9.72 13.86
N HIS A 362 -8.72 -9.46 15.18
CA HIS A 362 -9.97 -9.43 15.94
C HIS A 362 -10.90 -8.29 15.50
N ALA A 363 -10.41 -7.06 15.48
CA ALA A 363 -11.18 -5.89 15.05
C ALA A 363 -11.61 -6.00 13.58
N GLY A 364 -10.78 -6.64 12.75
CA GLY A 364 -11.10 -6.92 11.35
C GLY A 364 -12.20 -7.96 11.17
N THR A 365 -12.28 -8.96 12.05
CA THR A 365 -13.41 -9.91 12.06
C THR A 365 -14.70 -9.18 12.39
N HIS A 366 -14.70 -8.34 13.43
CA HIS A 366 -15.85 -7.50 13.77
C HIS A 366 -16.25 -6.56 12.62
N LEU A 367 -15.28 -5.90 11.98
CA LEU A 367 -15.56 -5.06 10.82
C LEU A 367 -16.24 -5.84 9.68
N GLN A 368 -15.77 -7.05 9.37
CA GLN A 368 -16.40 -7.89 8.34
C GLN A 368 -17.83 -8.27 8.69
N GLU A 369 -18.12 -8.64 9.96
CA GLU A 369 -19.47 -8.91 10.44
C GLU A 369 -20.37 -7.69 10.23
N ARG A 370 -19.93 -6.50 10.64
CA ARG A 370 -20.69 -5.24 10.44
C ARG A 370 -20.91 -4.90 8.96
N LEU A 371 -19.94 -5.22 8.09
CA LEU A 371 -20.11 -5.03 6.64
C LEU A 371 -21.09 -6.03 6.02
N HIS A 372 -21.18 -7.24 6.54
CA HIS A 372 -22.22 -8.19 6.14
C HIS A 372 -23.62 -7.72 6.58
N ASP A 373 -23.78 -7.24 7.83
CA ASP A 373 -25.03 -6.63 8.30
C ASP A 373 -25.45 -5.46 7.39
N LEU A 374 -24.48 -4.62 7.01
CA LEU A 374 -24.72 -3.49 6.11
C LEU A 374 -25.15 -3.97 4.71
N SER A 375 -24.57 -5.05 4.21
CA SER A 375 -24.95 -5.67 2.94
C SER A 375 -26.37 -6.29 2.98
N GLU A 376 -26.77 -6.87 4.10
CA GLU A 376 -28.14 -7.38 4.30
C GLU A 376 -29.18 -6.23 4.36
N ALA A 377 -28.80 -5.12 4.99
CA ALA A 377 -29.67 -3.94 5.10
C ALA A 377 -29.79 -3.17 3.77
N HIS A 378 -28.74 -3.15 2.97
CA HIS A 378 -28.66 -2.39 1.72
C HIS A 378 -28.34 -3.26 0.52
N GLY A 379 -29.31 -3.59 -0.32
CA GLY A 379 -29.09 -4.38 -1.53
C GLY A 379 -28.10 -3.79 -2.56
N ALA A 380 -27.70 -2.51 -2.37
CA ALA A 380 -26.65 -1.87 -3.16
C ALA A 380 -25.23 -2.24 -2.72
N VAL A 381 -25.07 -2.72 -1.49
CA VAL A 381 -23.77 -3.14 -0.93
C VAL A 381 -23.54 -4.61 -1.25
N THR A 382 -22.53 -4.90 -2.03
CA THR A 382 -22.24 -6.26 -2.51
C THR A 382 -20.77 -6.60 -2.38
N ASN A 383 -20.39 -7.85 -2.62
CA ASN A 383 -19.00 -8.30 -2.71
C ASN A 383 -18.17 -7.86 -1.48
N VAL A 384 -18.73 -8.04 -0.27
CA VAL A 384 -18.03 -7.77 1.00
C VAL A 384 -16.84 -8.72 1.12
N ARG A 385 -15.66 -8.17 1.38
CA ARG A 385 -14.41 -8.92 1.44
C ARG A 385 -13.40 -8.26 2.35
N GLY A 386 -12.43 -9.03 2.83
CA GLY A 386 -11.35 -8.48 3.64
C GLY A 386 -10.47 -9.53 4.30
N ARG A 387 -9.39 -9.03 4.89
CA ARG A 387 -8.53 -9.74 5.86
C ARG A 387 -8.07 -8.73 6.91
N GLY A 388 -8.29 -9.04 8.18
CA GLY A 388 -8.07 -8.06 9.23
C GLY A 388 -8.82 -6.77 8.93
N LEU A 389 -8.19 -5.62 9.13
CA LEU A 389 -8.75 -4.29 8.87
C LEU A 389 -8.66 -3.85 7.39
N MET A 390 -8.07 -4.66 6.52
CA MET A 390 -8.06 -4.41 5.08
C MET A 390 -9.32 -5.00 4.45
N CYS A 391 -10.41 -4.25 4.48
CA CYS A 391 -11.74 -4.64 4.02
C CYS A 391 -12.26 -3.74 2.91
N ALA A 392 -13.23 -4.25 2.15
CA ALA A 392 -13.93 -3.50 1.11
C ALA A 392 -15.31 -4.10 0.81
N PHE A 393 -16.16 -3.28 0.19
CA PHE A 393 -17.38 -3.71 -0.47
C PHE A 393 -17.55 -2.98 -1.80
N ASP A 394 -18.41 -3.50 -2.68
CA ASP A 394 -18.71 -2.87 -3.95
C ASP A 394 -20.09 -2.20 -3.92
N LEU A 395 -20.20 -1.11 -4.68
CA LEU A 395 -21.44 -0.40 -4.98
C LEU A 395 -21.76 -0.55 -6.48
N PRO A 396 -23.02 -0.33 -6.93
CA PRO A 396 -23.45 -0.64 -8.28
C PRO A 396 -22.67 0.11 -9.39
N THR A 397 -22.27 1.34 -9.15
CA THR A 397 -21.56 2.18 -10.14
C THR A 397 -20.53 3.10 -9.48
N GLN A 398 -19.55 3.54 -10.25
CA GLN A 398 -18.56 4.53 -9.81
C GLN A 398 -19.21 5.87 -9.38
N SER A 399 -20.23 6.32 -10.12
CA SER A 399 -20.94 7.57 -9.80
C SER A 399 -21.67 7.47 -8.48
N TYR A 400 -22.38 6.36 -8.23
CA TYR A 400 -23.06 6.12 -6.97
C TYR A 400 -22.07 6.00 -5.81
N ARG A 401 -20.98 5.22 -5.99
CA ARG A 401 -19.90 5.14 -5.01
C ARG A 401 -19.36 6.52 -4.65
N ASN A 402 -19.12 7.39 -5.64
CA ASN A 402 -18.59 8.72 -5.38
C ASN A 402 -19.61 9.60 -4.61
N ALA A 403 -20.91 9.49 -4.91
CA ALA A 403 -21.94 10.18 -4.16
C ALA A 403 -22.03 9.70 -2.70
N VAL A 404 -21.92 8.39 -2.47
CA VAL A 404 -21.89 7.82 -1.11
C VAL A 404 -20.64 8.32 -0.35
N LEU A 405 -19.46 8.38 -0.98
CA LEU A 405 -18.25 8.90 -0.33
C LEU A 405 -18.36 10.39 0.05
N GLU A 406 -18.99 11.21 -0.79
CA GLU A 406 -19.30 12.61 -0.44
C GLU A 406 -20.23 12.68 0.76
N GLN A 407 -21.29 11.86 0.78
CA GLN A 407 -22.22 11.83 1.90
C GLN A 407 -21.55 11.30 3.18
N CYS A 408 -20.67 10.29 3.09
CA CYS A 408 -19.85 9.83 4.23
C CYS A 408 -19.04 10.98 4.85
N PHE A 409 -18.48 11.85 4.01
CA PHE A 409 -17.74 13.00 4.50
C PHE A 409 -18.66 13.98 5.25
N GLU A 410 -19.88 14.24 4.77
CA GLU A 410 -20.88 15.07 5.48
C GLU A 410 -21.33 14.43 6.80
N GLU A 411 -21.41 13.09 6.85
CA GLU A 411 -21.71 12.33 8.08
C GLU A 411 -20.49 12.18 9.02
N GLY A 412 -19.36 12.81 8.71
CA GLY A 412 -18.16 12.80 9.55
C GLY A 412 -17.33 11.53 9.46
N VAL A 413 -17.31 10.85 8.30
CA VAL A 413 -16.44 9.69 8.01
C VAL A 413 -15.52 10.00 6.86
N ILE A 414 -14.23 9.76 7.04
CA ILE A 414 -13.24 9.78 5.95
C ILE A 414 -12.95 8.37 5.50
N ILE A 415 -13.43 8.02 4.32
CA ILE A 415 -13.23 6.72 3.69
C ILE A 415 -12.99 6.92 2.19
N LEU A 416 -12.37 5.95 1.52
CA LEU A 416 -11.95 6.08 0.13
C LEU A 416 -12.53 5.01 -0.78
N GLY A 417 -12.68 5.38 -2.07
CA GLY A 417 -12.93 4.44 -3.14
C GLY A 417 -11.65 3.81 -3.69
N CYS A 418 -11.81 2.65 -4.34
CA CYS A 418 -10.80 2.01 -5.19
C CYS A 418 -11.46 1.22 -6.32
N GLY A 419 -10.66 0.72 -7.26
CA GLY A 419 -11.20 -0.01 -8.41
C GLY A 419 -12.29 0.76 -9.14
N ASP A 420 -13.23 0.02 -9.73
CA ASP A 420 -14.33 0.62 -10.48
C ASP A 420 -15.39 1.22 -9.56
N ALA A 421 -15.84 0.50 -8.54
CA ALA A 421 -16.93 0.93 -7.68
C ALA A 421 -16.78 0.47 -6.20
N SER A 422 -15.58 0.11 -5.77
CA SER A 422 -15.34 -0.37 -4.40
C SER A 422 -15.16 0.78 -3.42
N VAL A 423 -15.61 0.58 -2.18
CA VAL A 423 -15.31 1.37 -0.98
C VAL A 423 -14.35 0.55 -0.13
N ARG A 424 -13.25 1.14 0.36
CA ARG A 424 -12.20 0.42 1.08
C ARG A 424 -11.88 1.01 2.45
N PHE A 425 -11.56 0.15 3.38
CA PHE A 425 -11.17 0.44 4.75
C PHE A 425 -9.66 0.29 4.92
N ARG A 426 -9.03 1.27 5.56
CA ARG A 426 -7.58 1.32 5.85
C ARG A 426 -7.31 1.94 7.21
N SER A 427 -8.13 1.62 8.18
CA SER A 427 -8.04 2.17 9.53
C SER A 427 -6.67 1.92 10.16
N PRO A 428 -6.22 2.78 11.10
CA PRO A 428 -5.12 2.47 11.99
C PRO A 428 -5.32 1.13 12.72
N LEU A 429 -4.23 0.45 13.08
CA LEU A 429 -4.28 -0.84 13.79
C LEU A 429 -4.91 -0.74 15.18
N THR A 430 -4.97 0.47 15.72
CA THR A 430 -5.47 0.78 17.06
C THR A 430 -6.98 1.05 17.11
N ILE A 431 -7.68 0.99 15.98
CA ILE A 431 -9.14 1.23 15.94
C ILE A 431 -9.87 0.23 16.84
N THR A 432 -10.79 0.73 17.65
CA THR A 432 -11.63 -0.11 18.52
C THR A 432 -12.89 -0.59 17.82
N THR A 433 -13.54 -1.63 18.38
CA THR A 433 -14.84 -2.12 17.87
C THR A 433 -15.92 -1.05 17.96
N ASP A 434 -15.95 -0.25 19.03
CA ASP A 434 -16.91 0.85 19.20
C ASP A 434 -16.72 1.94 18.11
N GLU A 435 -15.46 2.23 17.75
CA GLU A 435 -15.16 3.19 16.67
C GLU A 435 -15.49 2.62 15.28
N ILE A 436 -15.37 1.31 15.09
CA ILE A 436 -15.85 0.61 13.89
C ILE A 436 -17.37 0.72 13.82
N ASP A 437 -18.09 0.42 14.90
CA ASP A 437 -19.55 0.51 14.94
C ASP A 437 -20.03 1.93 14.63
N GLU A 438 -19.45 2.95 15.27
CA GLU A 438 -19.77 4.35 14.98
C GLU A 438 -19.50 4.71 13.50
N GLY A 439 -18.39 4.23 12.94
CA GLY A 439 -18.05 4.44 11.53
C GLY A 439 -19.05 3.79 10.57
N ILE A 440 -19.48 2.55 10.86
CA ILE A 440 -20.48 1.83 10.07
C ILE A 440 -21.87 2.48 10.18
N GLU A 441 -22.30 2.91 11.37
CA GLU A 441 -23.58 3.64 11.56
C GLU A 441 -23.63 4.92 10.71
N ARG A 442 -22.53 5.65 10.63
CA ARG A 442 -22.44 6.86 9.79
C ARG A 442 -22.43 6.52 8.29
N ILE A 443 -21.79 5.41 7.88
CA ILE A 443 -21.85 4.92 6.50
C ILE A 443 -23.27 4.47 6.15
N ASP A 444 -23.96 3.80 7.05
CA ASP A 444 -25.38 3.43 6.91
C ASP A 444 -26.27 4.65 6.68
N ALA A 445 -26.10 5.70 7.48
CA ALA A 445 -26.78 6.98 7.30
C ALA A 445 -26.47 7.60 5.93
N ALA A 446 -25.22 7.57 5.49
CA ALA A 446 -24.82 8.07 4.18
C ALA A 446 -25.44 7.28 3.01
N LEU A 447 -25.55 5.95 3.14
CA LEU A 447 -26.24 5.11 2.15
C LEU A 447 -27.73 5.40 2.07
N HIS A 448 -28.40 5.63 3.21
CA HIS A 448 -29.80 6.02 3.26
C HIS A 448 -30.05 7.41 2.64
N ALA A 449 -29.15 8.36 2.85
CA ALA A 449 -29.23 9.71 2.31
C ALA A 449 -28.92 9.79 0.81
N THR A 450 -28.26 8.78 0.24
CA THR A 450 -27.88 8.76 -1.18
C THR A 450 -28.88 7.95 -2.01
N PRO A 451 -29.65 8.56 -2.94
CA PRO A 451 -30.64 7.84 -3.75
C PRO A 451 -30.00 6.70 -4.56
N SER A 452 -30.52 5.48 -4.43
CA SER A 452 -30.06 4.33 -5.20
C SER A 452 -30.37 4.50 -6.69
N PRO A 453 -29.46 4.12 -7.61
CA PRO A 453 -29.73 4.16 -9.06
C PRO A 453 -30.91 3.30 -9.50
N HIS A 454 -31.39 2.38 -8.66
CA HIS A 454 -32.55 1.52 -8.96
C HIS A 454 -33.91 2.14 -8.55
N THR A 455 -33.95 3.28 -7.86
CA THR A 455 -35.21 3.96 -7.46
C THR A 455 -35.77 4.92 -8.50
N SER A 456 -35.10 5.12 -9.65
CA SER A 456 -35.53 6.09 -10.69
C SER A 456 -36.44 5.49 -11.79
N HIS A 457 -37.00 4.29 -11.63
CA HIS A 457 -37.89 3.68 -12.63
C HIS A 457 -39.31 3.39 -12.15
N THR A 458 -39.81 4.12 -11.13
CA THR A 458 -41.24 4.12 -10.79
C THR A 458 -41.72 5.55 -10.51
N ALA A 459 -41.91 6.31 -11.57
CA ALA A 459 -42.77 7.50 -11.61
C ALA A 459 -43.36 7.68 -13.03
#